data_cebde98b7bc93c86c2635bfc7524a425
#
_entry.id   cebde98b7bc93c86c2635bfc7524a425
#
_cell.length_a   1.000
_cell.length_b   1.000
_cell.length_c   1.000
_cell.angle_alpha   90.00
_cell.angle_beta   90.00
_cell.angle_gamma   90.00
#
_symmetry.space_group_name_H-M   'P 1'
#
loop_
_entity.id
_entity.type
_entity.pdbx_description
1 polymer ?
#
loop_
_entity_poly.entity_id
_entity_poly.type
_entity_poly.pdbx_seq_one_letter_code
_entity_poly.pdbx_strand_id
1 'polypeptide(L)'
;CCESNLKLDYSRLEKILKIKFDKILENFFNKEYFCYMTGFIAGMPFLGDINEKLRAKRLETPRVKVPKGSVGLTEQFCNIYTYESPGGWNIIGNTPLEIFNKNNQDDPALINPGDKVKFKQITKEEYDKIKS
;
A
#
# COMPACT_ATOMS: atom_id res chain seq x y z
N CYS A 1 -3.52 -0.14 -8.54
CA CYS A 1 -3.38 0.82 -9.65
C CYS A 1 -2.33 1.87 -9.29
N CYS A 2 -1.44 2.17 -10.21
CA CYS A 2 -0.31 3.09 -10.00
C CYS A 2 -0.36 4.29 -10.95
N GLU A 3 -1.55 4.76 -11.28
CA GLU A 3 -1.70 5.96 -12.08
C GLU A 3 -1.23 7.20 -11.33
N SER A 4 -0.87 8.26 -12.06
CA SER A 4 -0.20 9.45 -11.50
C SER A 4 -0.97 10.13 -10.36
N ASN A 5 -2.28 10.08 -10.37
CA ASN A 5 -3.10 10.63 -9.29
C ASN A 5 -3.22 9.71 -8.08
N LEU A 6 -2.72 8.48 -8.15
CA LEU A 6 -2.78 7.49 -7.08
C LEU A 6 -1.40 7.15 -6.49
N LYS A 7 -0.34 7.37 -7.26
CA LYS A 7 1.05 7.13 -6.81
C LYS A 7 1.67 8.44 -6.30
N LEU A 8 1.19 8.92 -5.17
CA LEU A 8 1.47 10.28 -4.68
C LEU A 8 2.95 10.60 -4.49
N ASP A 9 3.77 9.60 -4.16
CA ASP A 9 5.17 9.80 -3.79
C ASP A 9 6.18 9.23 -4.79
N TYR A 10 5.77 8.98 -6.04
CA TYR A 10 6.67 8.35 -7.00
C TYR A 10 7.96 9.14 -7.24
N SER A 11 7.85 10.45 -7.39
CA SER A 11 9.02 11.31 -7.64
C SER A 11 9.98 11.31 -6.45
N ARG A 12 9.43 11.36 -5.23
CA ARG A 12 10.22 11.30 -4.01
C ARG A 12 10.96 9.97 -3.89
N LEU A 13 10.28 8.86 -4.19
CA LEU A 13 10.86 7.53 -4.12
C LEU A 13 11.97 7.33 -5.15
N GLU A 14 11.78 7.82 -6.38
CA GLU A 14 12.82 7.78 -7.40
C GLU A 14 14.10 8.49 -6.94
N LYS A 15 13.92 9.63 -6.27
CA LYS A 15 15.01 10.44 -5.77
C LYS A 15 15.76 9.76 -4.62
N ILE A 16 15.02 9.23 -3.65
CA ILE A 16 15.59 8.59 -2.45
C ILE A 16 16.24 7.26 -2.79
N LEU A 17 15.57 6.42 -3.56
CA LEU A 17 16.03 5.08 -3.89
C LEU A 17 16.99 5.06 -5.08
N LYS A 18 17.08 6.16 -5.82
CA LYS A 18 17.97 6.33 -6.99
C LYS A 18 17.71 5.32 -8.10
N ILE A 19 16.45 4.89 -8.25
CA ILE A 19 16.00 4.02 -9.33
C ILE A 19 14.68 4.55 -9.88
N LYS A 20 14.38 4.22 -11.12
CA LYS A 20 13.14 4.66 -11.77
C LYS A 20 11.94 3.95 -11.17
N PHE A 21 10.79 4.63 -11.15
CA PHE A 21 9.58 4.12 -10.54
C PHE A 21 9.14 2.77 -11.13
N ASP A 22 9.32 2.56 -12.43
CA ASP A 22 9.02 1.27 -13.07
C ASP A 22 9.81 0.12 -12.43
N LYS A 23 11.07 0.37 -12.06
CA LYS A 23 11.90 -0.61 -11.36
C LYS A 23 11.48 -0.79 -9.92
N ILE A 24 11.01 0.27 -9.27
CA ILE A 24 10.43 0.19 -7.92
C ILE A 24 9.23 -0.74 -7.94
N LEU A 25 8.32 -0.55 -8.90
CA LEU A 25 7.13 -1.39 -9.04
C LEU A 25 7.49 -2.83 -9.37
N GLU A 26 8.45 -3.05 -10.26
CA GLU A 26 8.92 -4.39 -10.63
C GLU A 26 9.39 -5.15 -9.39
N ASN A 27 10.22 -4.53 -8.56
CA ASN A 27 10.71 -5.13 -7.32
C ASN A 27 9.58 -5.32 -6.30
N PHE A 28 8.63 -4.41 -6.25
CA PHE A 28 7.51 -4.48 -5.32
C PHE A 28 6.57 -5.65 -5.66
N PHE A 29 6.20 -5.79 -6.93
CA PHE A 29 5.26 -6.84 -7.36
C PHE A 29 5.89 -8.22 -7.47
N ASN A 30 7.21 -8.31 -7.50
CA ASN A 30 7.93 -9.57 -7.65
C ASN A 30 8.15 -10.30 -6.33
N LYS A 31 7.45 -9.90 -5.28
CA LYS A 31 7.64 -10.47 -3.94
C LYS A 31 6.32 -10.73 -3.25
N GLU A 32 6.29 -11.83 -2.47
CA GLU A 32 5.19 -12.15 -1.57
C GLU A 32 5.50 -11.57 -0.19
N TYR A 33 4.52 -10.91 0.41
CA TYR A 33 4.67 -10.27 1.71
C TYR A 33 3.95 -11.05 2.80
N PHE A 34 4.50 -11.02 4.00
CA PHE A 34 3.90 -11.66 5.16
C PHE A 34 3.24 -10.60 6.04
N CYS A 35 1.98 -10.84 6.44
CA CYS A 35 1.28 -9.94 7.34
C CYS A 35 1.68 -10.26 8.78
N TYR A 36 2.44 -9.36 9.40
CA TYR A 36 2.89 -9.54 10.77
C TYR A 36 1.83 -9.10 11.78
N MET A 37 1.08 -8.07 11.46
CA MET A 37 0.06 -7.54 12.36
C MET A 37 -0.93 -6.66 11.62
N THR A 38 -2.04 -6.33 12.28
CA THR A 38 -2.97 -5.29 11.86
C THR A 38 -3.05 -4.25 12.97
N GLY A 39 -3.24 -2.99 12.62
CA GLY A 39 -3.30 -1.95 13.63
C GLY A 39 -3.28 -0.54 13.06
N PHE A 40 -3.14 0.45 13.91
CA PHE A 40 -3.25 1.87 13.63
C PHE A 40 -4.68 2.26 13.29
N ILE A 41 -5.26 1.69 12.23
CA ILE A 41 -6.69 1.79 11.92
C ILE A 41 -7.23 0.38 11.68
N ALA A 42 -8.55 0.22 11.81
CA ALA A 42 -9.18 -1.10 11.76
C ALA A 42 -8.85 -1.85 10.46
N GLY A 43 -8.34 -3.07 10.60
CA GLY A 43 -8.04 -3.95 9.49
C GLY A 43 -6.86 -3.54 8.63
N MET A 44 -6.09 -2.54 9.03
CA MET A 44 -4.91 -2.09 8.28
C MET A 44 -3.77 -3.08 8.45
N PRO A 45 -3.34 -3.78 7.38
CA PRO A 45 -2.29 -4.78 7.50
C PRO A 45 -0.90 -4.15 7.45
N PHE A 46 0.02 -4.69 8.26
CA PHE A 46 1.44 -4.36 8.22
C PHE A 46 2.17 -5.53 7.57
N LEU A 47 2.55 -5.35 6.32
CA LEU A 47 3.14 -6.39 5.49
C LEU A 47 4.65 -6.23 5.47
N GLY A 48 5.36 -7.27 5.85
CA GLY A 48 6.82 -7.23 5.98
C GLY A 48 7.55 -7.97 4.90
N ASP A 49 8.86 -8.03 5.10
CA ASP A 49 9.84 -8.63 4.19
C ASP A 49 10.03 -7.79 2.92
N ILE A 50 10.06 -6.48 3.11
CA ILE A 50 10.30 -5.52 2.03
C ILE A 50 11.67 -5.78 1.37
N ASN A 51 11.71 -5.73 0.05
CA ASN A 51 12.96 -5.80 -0.70
C ASN A 51 13.88 -4.67 -0.25
N GLU A 52 15.15 -4.99 0.05
CA GLU A 52 16.14 -4.01 0.53
C GLU A 52 16.23 -2.78 -0.38
N LYS A 53 16.05 -2.95 -1.68
CA LYS A 53 16.10 -1.86 -2.65
C LYS A 53 14.94 -0.88 -2.55
N LEU A 54 13.88 -1.24 -1.81
CA LEU A 54 12.66 -0.43 -1.69
C LEU A 54 12.51 0.23 -0.32
N ARG A 55 13.49 0.11 0.55
CA ARG A 55 13.41 0.68 1.90
C ARG A 55 13.58 2.19 1.85
N ALA A 56 12.50 2.91 2.15
CA ALA A 56 12.48 4.37 2.13
C ALA A 56 11.90 4.91 3.43
N LYS A 57 12.52 5.98 3.94
CA LYS A 57 12.05 6.64 5.16
C LYS A 57 10.67 7.25 4.96
N ARG A 58 9.92 7.34 6.05
CA ARG A 58 8.63 8.03 6.08
C ARG A 58 8.78 9.49 5.68
N LEU A 59 7.68 10.11 5.29
CA LEU A 59 7.62 11.56 5.07
C LEU A 59 7.97 12.29 6.36
N GLU A 60 8.76 13.37 6.27
CA GLU A 60 9.07 14.22 7.43
C GLU A 60 7.81 14.88 7.98
N THR A 61 6.93 15.32 7.08
CA THR A 61 5.62 15.87 7.43
C THR A 61 4.54 14.92 6.92
N PRO A 62 3.82 14.21 7.82
CA PRO A 62 2.74 13.33 7.39
C PRO A 62 1.63 14.08 6.65
N ARG A 63 0.98 13.41 5.70
CA ARG A 63 -0.21 13.97 5.06
C ARG A 63 -1.37 13.98 6.03
N VAL A 64 -2.19 15.03 5.96
CA VAL A 64 -3.42 15.14 6.74
C VAL A 64 -4.45 14.11 6.28
N LYS A 65 -4.51 13.87 4.96
CA LYS A 65 -5.46 12.92 4.35
C LYS A 65 -4.75 12.01 3.36
N VAL A 66 -4.67 10.73 3.71
CA VAL A 66 -4.24 9.67 2.80
C VAL A 66 -5.50 8.98 2.31
N PRO A 67 -5.73 8.88 0.99
CA PRO A 67 -6.96 8.27 0.46
C PRO A 67 -7.10 6.81 0.86
N LYS A 68 -8.34 6.39 1.09
CA LYS A 68 -8.67 4.99 1.33
C LYS A 68 -8.15 4.12 0.17
N GLY A 69 -7.59 2.97 0.51
CA GLY A 69 -7.04 2.04 -0.48
C GLY A 69 -5.60 2.33 -0.88
N SER A 70 -5.01 3.42 -0.38
CA SER A 70 -3.62 3.76 -0.68
C SER A 70 -2.67 2.67 -0.19
N VAL A 71 -1.69 2.32 -1.04
CA VAL A 71 -0.64 1.37 -0.69
C VAL A 71 0.60 2.16 -0.28
N GLY A 72 1.02 1.99 0.97
CA GLY A 72 2.13 2.73 1.55
C GLY A 72 3.37 1.88 1.73
N LEU A 73 4.54 2.53 1.67
CA LEU A 73 5.84 1.87 1.77
C LEU A 73 6.75 2.65 2.72
N THR A 74 7.42 1.93 3.63
CA THR A 74 8.45 2.49 4.51
C THR A 74 9.70 1.61 4.48
N GLU A 75 10.62 1.84 5.43
CA GLU A 75 11.84 1.05 5.55
C GLU A 75 11.58 -0.41 5.93
N GLN A 76 10.53 -0.68 6.70
CA GLN A 76 10.27 -2.01 7.26
C GLN A 76 9.04 -2.70 6.70
N PHE A 77 7.99 -1.94 6.41
CA PHE A 77 6.69 -2.48 6.05
C PHE A 77 6.09 -1.80 4.85
N CYS A 78 5.16 -2.49 4.19
CA CYS A 78 4.16 -1.86 3.36
C CYS A 78 2.78 -2.09 3.99
N ASN A 79 1.82 -1.26 3.62
CA ASN A 79 0.47 -1.33 4.17
C ASN A 79 -0.56 -0.94 3.12
N ILE A 80 -1.83 -1.14 3.49
CA ILE A 80 -2.97 -0.67 2.70
C ILE A 80 -3.87 0.09 3.66
N TYR A 81 -4.11 1.38 3.37
CA TYR A 81 -4.99 2.21 4.21
C TYR A 81 -6.43 1.76 4.03
N THR A 82 -7.06 1.31 5.11
CA THR A 82 -8.43 0.82 5.09
C THR A 82 -9.47 1.93 5.14
N TYR A 83 -9.08 3.11 5.60
CA TYR A 83 -9.90 4.32 5.64
C TYR A 83 -9.06 5.52 5.27
N GLU A 84 -9.69 6.61 4.85
CA GLU A 84 -9.01 7.89 4.72
C GLU A 84 -8.51 8.31 6.10
N SER A 85 -7.23 8.62 6.23
CA SER A 85 -6.60 8.95 7.51
C SER A 85 -5.33 9.74 7.31
N PRO A 86 -4.80 10.40 8.36
CA PRO A 86 -3.45 10.95 8.29
C PRO A 86 -2.42 9.82 8.17
N GLY A 87 -1.30 10.10 7.54
CA GLY A 87 -0.23 9.13 7.46
C GLY A 87 1.03 9.64 6.78
N GLY A 88 2.16 9.08 7.18
CA GLY A 88 3.48 9.50 6.71
C GLY A 88 4.20 8.48 5.83
N TRP A 89 3.52 7.45 5.36
CA TRP A 89 4.13 6.43 4.50
C TRP A 89 4.18 6.92 3.05
N ASN A 90 5.13 6.40 2.29
CA ASN A 90 5.27 6.73 0.87
C ASN A 90 4.20 6.01 0.06
N ILE A 91 3.38 6.74 -0.67
CA ILE A 91 2.24 6.18 -1.40
C ILE A 91 2.65 5.85 -2.82
N ILE A 92 2.54 4.57 -3.18
CA ILE A 92 2.94 4.06 -4.51
C ILE A 92 1.76 3.71 -5.41
N GLY A 93 0.56 3.61 -4.86
CA GLY A 93 -0.61 3.26 -5.64
C GLY A 93 -1.85 3.16 -4.78
N ASN A 94 -2.90 2.58 -5.35
CA ASN A 94 -4.19 2.42 -4.68
C ASN A 94 -4.86 1.13 -5.13
N THR A 95 -5.55 0.46 -4.19
CA THR A 95 -6.37 -0.70 -4.51
C THR A 95 -7.85 -0.36 -4.42
N PRO A 96 -8.68 -0.85 -5.36
CA PRO A 96 -10.13 -0.65 -5.28
C PRO A 96 -10.82 -1.66 -4.36
N LEU A 97 -10.08 -2.63 -3.83
CA LEU A 97 -10.65 -3.69 -3.00
C LEU A 97 -11.02 -3.16 -1.61
N GLU A 98 -12.08 -3.71 -1.05
CA GLU A 98 -12.48 -3.45 0.32
C GLU A 98 -11.62 -4.29 1.26
N ILE A 99 -10.64 -3.69 1.91
CA ILE A 99 -9.70 -4.38 2.79
C ILE A 99 -10.28 -4.63 4.17
N PHE A 100 -11.16 -3.74 4.61
CA PHE A 100 -11.88 -3.91 5.88
C PHE A 100 -13.36 -3.59 5.67
N ASN A 101 -14.22 -4.55 5.97
CA ASN A 101 -15.66 -4.38 5.88
C ASN A 101 -16.29 -4.68 7.24
N LYS A 102 -16.62 -3.63 7.98
CA LYS A 102 -17.22 -3.74 9.32
C LYS A 102 -18.59 -4.42 9.33
N ASN A 103 -19.24 -4.49 8.17
CA ASN A 103 -20.54 -5.16 8.03
C ASN A 103 -20.43 -6.67 7.92
N ASN A 104 -19.24 -7.18 7.67
CA ASN A 104 -18.97 -8.61 7.67
C ASN A 104 -18.50 -9.02 9.07
N GLN A 105 -19.45 -9.45 9.90
CA GLN A 105 -19.18 -9.75 11.30
C GLN A 105 -18.26 -10.95 11.53
N ASP A 106 -18.28 -11.91 10.62
CA ASP A 106 -17.48 -13.13 10.76
C ASP A 106 -16.01 -12.90 10.39
N ASP A 107 -15.77 -12.11 9.35
CA ASP A 107 -14.40 -11.85 8.85
C ASP A 107 -14.33 -10.46 8.23
N PRO A 108 -14.26 -9.41 9.06
CA PRO A 108 -14.28 -8.03 8.56
C PRO A 108 -13.01 -7.62 7.81
N ALA A 109 -11.86 -8.23 8.14
CA ALA A 109 -10.58 -7.92 7.50
C ALA A 109 -10.26 -8.90 6.38
N LEU A 110 -9.92 -8.38 5.21
CA LEU A 110 -9.51 -9.20 4.07
C LEU A 110 -8.15 -9.87 4.34
N ILE A 111 -7.26 -9.15 5.02
CA ILE A 111 -5.91 -9.63 5.34
C ILE A 111 -5.76 -9.72 6.85
N ASN A 112 -5.34 -10.87 7.33
CA ASN A 112 -5.15 -11.13 8.76
C ASN A 112 -3.69 -11.48 9.07
N PRO A 113 -3.23 -11.29 10.33
CA PRO A 113 -1.87 -11.68 10.72
C PRO A 113 -1.62 -13.15 10.35
N GLY A 114 -0.46 -13.43 9.76
CA GLY A 114 -0.09 -14.75 9.27
C GLY A 114 -0.39 -14.98 7.80
N ASP A 115 -1.17 -14.11 7.17
CA ASP A 115 -1.48 -14.22 5.74
C ASP A 115 -0.29 -13.82 4.89
N LYS A 116 -0.21 -14.42 3.71
CA LYS A 116 0.75 -14.04 2.68
C LYS A 116 0.01 -13.26 1.60
N VAL A 117 0.62 -12.15 1.16
CA VAL A 117 0.00 -11.22 0.21
C VAL A 117 0.94 -10.98 -0.96
N LYS A 118 0.41 -11.09 -2.16
CA LYS A 118 1.12 -10.71 -3.37
C LYS A 118 0.29 -9.68 -4.12
N PHE A 119 0.92 -8.56 -4.47
CA PHE A 119 0.25 -7.50 -5.21
C PHE A 119 0.34 -7.73 -6.71
N LYS A 120 -0.70 -7.32 -7.41
CA LYS A 120 -0.76 -7.35 -8.87
C LYS A 120 -1.13 -5.96 -9.37
N GLN A 121 -0.37 -5.45 -10.32
CA GLN A 121 -0.68 -4.18 -10.95
C GLN A 121 -1.87 -4.34 -11.89
N ILE A 122 -2.80 -3.39 -11.83
CA ILE A 122 -3.96 -3.33 -12.71
C ILE A 122 -4.02 -1.98 -13.41
N THR A 123 -4.71 -1.92 -14.53
CA THR A 123 -4.93 -0.68 -15.27
C THR A 123 -5.98 0.19 -14.58
N LYS A 124 -6.04 1.47 -14.96
CA LYS A 124 -7.07 2.39 -14.45
C LYS A 124 -8.47 1.91 -14.82
N GLU A 125 -8.65 1.33 -15.98
CA GLU A 125 -9.92 0.75 -16.41
C GLU A 125 -10.36 -0.40 -15.52
N GLU A 126 -9.45 -1.32 -15.23
CA GLU A 126 -9.71 -2.44 -14.32
C GLU A 126 -10.00 -1.94 -12.91
N TYR A 127 -9.26 -0.93 -12.45
CA TYR A 127 -9.47 -0.30 -11.15
C TYR A 127 -10.89 0.25 -11.02
N ASP A 128 -11.33 1.05 -11.99
CA ASP A 128 -12.66 1.66 -11.98
C ASP A 128 -13.77 0.61 -12.04
N LYS A 129 -13.54 -0.47 -12.76
CA LYS A 129 -14.48 -1.58 -12.91
C LYS A 129 -14.70 -2.33 -11.59
N ILE A 130 -13.62 -2.58 -10.85
CA ILE A 130 -13.70 -3.26 -9.56
C ILE A 130 -14.34 -2.34 -8.51
N LYS A 131 -14.04 -1.05 -8.56
CA LYS A 131 -14.52 -0.07 -7.59
C LYS A 131 -16.02 0.23 -7.72
N SER A 132 -16.57 0.15 -8.91
CA SER A 132 -17.97 0.47 -9.16
C SER A 132 -18.96 -0.65 -8.75
#